data_108d898c70bfde4515bdb7853bacc912
#
_entry.id   108d898c70bfde4515bdb7853bacc912
#
_cell.length_a   1.000
_cell.length_b   1.000
_cell.length_c   1.000
_cell.angle_alpha   90.00
_cell.angle_beta   90.00
_cell.angle_gamma   90.00
#
_symmetry.space_group_name_H-M   'P 1'
#
loop_
_entity.id
_entity.type
_entity.pdbx_description
1 polymer ?
#
loop_
_entity_poly.entity_id
_entity_poly.type
_entity_poly.pdbx_seq_one_letter_code
_entity_poly.pdbx_strand_id
1 'polypeptide(L)'
;MSRSLVPGLVAEGEADEGFLSVVISRQLRELVRESPHTVDVEATRVIPGDRGDRVAALERLAGDCHLIFARDGRARGRADGVRYHSHYLVPVIGLGDTEAWPLADPAVWAGLAGGDPPALPAPADVERIAYPRQVLAAVAPRRGRPVGDYFEYIGRNIDLAALARVPGYADWVAETRNALKGLAYL
;
A
#
# COMPACT_ATOMS: atom_id res chain seq x y z
N MET A 1 -3.72 12.05 25.86
CA MET A 1 -4.44 10.81 25.53
C MET A 1 -3.96 10.34 24.16
N SER A 2 -3.60 9.08 24.02
CA SER A 2 -3.27 8.51 22.70
C SER A 2 -4.56 8.26 21.91
N ARG A 3 -4.56 8.52 20.60
CA ARG A 3 -5.66 8.20 19.68
C ARG A 3 -5.26 6.99 18.85
N SER A 4 -6.11 5.98 18.77
CA SER A 4 -5.89 4.85 17.88
C SER A 4 -6.26 5.22 16.43
N LEU A 5 -5.46 4.77 15.47
CA LEU A 5 -5.72 4.85 14.04
C LEU A 5 -5.71 3.43 13.47
N VAL A 6 -6.87 2.96 13.06
CA VAL A 6 -7.07 1.61 12.49
C VAL A 6 -7.25 1.72 10.98
N PRO A 7 -6.25 1.34 10.16
CA PRO A 7 -6.39 1.28 8.71
C PRO A 7 -7.02 -0.03 8.26
N GLY A 8 -7.83 0.02 7.18
CA GLY A 8 -8.36 -1.13 6.48
C GLY A 8 -7.83 -1.24 5.06
N LEU A 9 -7.72 -2.45 4.53
CA LEU A 9 -7.33 -2.75 3.15
C LEU A 9 -8.26 -3.80 2.55
N VAL A 10 -8.88 -3.46 1.42
CA VAL A 10 -9.52 -4.45 0.56
C VAL A 10 -8.46 -4.94 -0.43
N ALA A 11 -7.97 -6.16 -0.20
CA ALA A 11 -6.89 -6.76 -0.98
C ALA A 11 -7.43 -7.54 -2.18
N GLU A 12 -6.81 -7.38 -3.34
CA GLU A 12 -7.16 -8.14 -4.57
C GLU A 12 -6.22 -9.32 -4.84
N GLY A 13 -5.23 -9.55 -3.98
CA GLY A 13 -4.28 -10.66 -4.12
C GLY A 13 -3.14 -10.64 -3.12
N GLU A 14 -2.26 -11.63 -3.22
CA GLU A 14 -1.13 -11.86 -2.29
C GLU A 14 -0.18 -10.66 -2.16
N ALA A 15 0.04 -9.91 -3.24
CA ALA A 15 0.87 -8.70 -3.20
C ALA A 15 0.24 -7.62 -2.30
N ASP A 16 -1.08 -7.46 -2.38
CA ASP A 16 -1.79 -6.49 -1.55
C ASP A 16 -1.79 -6.96 -0.09
N GLU A 17 -2.03 -8.24 0.16
CA GLU A 17 -2.04 -8.80 1.51
C GLU A 17 -0.66 -8.71 2.17
N GLY A 18 0.38 -9.15 1.48
CA GLY A 18 1.74 -9.19 2.02
C GLY A 18 2.44 -7.83 2.01
N PHE A 19 2.48 -7.16 0.84
CA PHE A 19 3.27 -5.94 0.65
C PHE A 19 2.52 -4.68 1.12
N LEU A 20 1.32 -4.43 0.57
CA LEU A 20 0.62 -3.18 0.84
C LEU A 20 0.17 -3.06 2.29
N SER A 21 -0.29 -4.13 2.93
CA SER A 21 -0.71 -4.07 4.33
C SER A 21 0.41 -3.54 5.25
N VAL A 22 1.63 -3.97 4.98
CA VAL A 22 2.82 -3.54 5.72
C VAL A 22 3.22 -2.11 5.37
N VAL A 23 3.27 -1.78 4.07
CA VAL A 23 3.64 -0.44 3.60
C VAL A 23 2.65 0.61 4.09
N ILE A 24 1.34 0.33 4.06
CA ILE A 24 0.30 1.21 4.59
C ILE A 24 0.58 1.52 6.07
N SER A 25 0.76 0.50 6.89
CA SER A 25 1.00 0.70 8.33
C SER A 25 2.29 1.49 8.59
N ARG A 26 3.34 1.25 7.81
CA ARG A 26 4.62 1.99 7.91
C ARG A 26 4.44 3.46 7.49
N GLN A 27 3.82 3.71 6.34
CA GLN A 27 3.62 5.06 5.84
C GLN A 27 2.71 5.88 6.77
N LEU A 28 1.66 5.29 7.32
CA LEU A 28 0.81 5.96 8.29
C LEU A 28 1.58 6.35 9.55
N ARG A 29 2.47 5.49 10.06
CA ARG A 29 3.33 5.84 11.21
C ARG A 29 4.26 7.01 10.90
N GLU A 30 4.79 7.11 9.67
CA GLU A 30 5.57 8.28 9.27
C GLU A 30 4.70 9.55 9.23
N LEU A 31 3.52 9.49 8.64
CA LEU A 31 2.62 10.64 8.53
C LEU A 31 2.17 11.16 9.89
N VAL A 32 1.78 10.28 10.81
CA VAL A 32 1.27 10.71 12.11
C VAL A 32 2.36 11.26 13.06
N ARG A 33 3.65 11.18 12.70
CA ARG A 33 4.71 11.90 13.43
C ARG A 33 4.54 13.42 13.37
N GLU A 34 3.85 13.92 12.35
CA GLU A 34 3.51 15.35 12.22
C GLU A 34 2.31 15.76 13.08
N SER A 35 1.63 14.80 13.70
CA SER A 35 0.45 15.07 14.53
C SER A 35 0.82 15.85 15.79
N PRO A 36 -0.03 16.81 16.21
CA PRO A 36 0.11 17.44 17.52
C PRO A 36 -0.26 16.49 18.67
N HIS A 37 -0.81 15.32 18.36
CA HIS A 37 -1.26 14.31 19.32
C HIS A 37 -0.45 13.02 19.17
N THR A 38 -0.37 12.23 20.23
CA THR A 38 0.13 10.86 20.16
C THR A 38 -0.90 10.01 19.43
N VAL A 39 -0.50 9.45 18.27
CA VAL A 39 -1.34 8.54 17.47
C VAL A 39 -0.71 7.16 17.44
N ASP A 40 -1.48 6.16 17.85
CA ASP A 40 -1.10 4.75 17.78
C ASP A 40 -1.69 4.13 16.50
N VAL A 41 -0.82 3.80 15.55
CA VAL A 41 -1.20 3.18 14.28
C VAL A 41 -1.21 1.67 14.43
N GLU A 42 -2.40 1.09 14.43
CA GLU A 42 -2.60 -0.36 14.47
C GLU A 42 -2.14 -1.04 13.18
N ALA A 43 -2.05 -2.36 13.22
CA ALA A 43 -1.81 -3.16 12.02
C ALA A 43 -2.98 -2.99 11.04
N THR A 44 -2.68 -2.92 9.73
CA THR A 44 -3.71 -2.82 8.70
C THR A 44 -4.61 -4.06 8.73
N ARG A 45 -5.92 -3.85 8.87
CA ARG A 45 -6.91 -4.92 8.77
C ARG A 45 -7.14 -5.25 7.30
N VAL A 46 -6.90 -6.50 6.93
CA VAL A 46 -7.00 -6.93 5.53
C VAL A 46 -8.25 -7.79 5.35
N ILE A 47 -9.04 -7.48 4.33
CA ILE A 47 -10.13 -8.34 3.88
C ILE A 47 -9.91 -8.64 2.40
N PRO A 48 -9.93 -9.92 1.99
CA PRO A 48 -9.89 -10.27 0.57
C PRO A 48 -11.10 -9.69 -0.16
N GLY A 49 -10.85 -9.00 -1.26
CA GLY A 49 -11.87 -8.42 -2.12
C GLY A 49 -12.00 -9.22 -3.41
N ASP A 50 -12.72 -10.34 -3.39
CA ASP A 50 -13.13 -10.97 -4.64
C ASP A 50 -14.03 -10.03 -5.43
N ARG A 51 -13.90 -10.04 -6.76
CA ARG A 51 -14.57 -9.08 -7.68
C ARG A 51 -16.10 -8.98 -7.51
N GLY A 52 -16.73 -9.91 -6.79
CA GLY A 52 -18.18 -9.93 -6.53
C GLY A 52 -18.60 -9.34 -5.19
N ASP A 53 -17.70 -9.14 -4.24
CA ASP A 53 -18.04 -8.85 -2.83
C ASP A 53 -17.34 -7.61 -2.25
N ARG A 54 -16.85 -6.72 -3.13
CA ARG A 54 -16.14 -5.50 -2.72
C ARG A 54 -16.97 -4.60 -1.82
N VAL A 55 -18.27 -4.48 -2.10
CA VAL A 55 -19.17 -3.64 -1.30
C VAL A 55 -19.27 -4.19 0.12
N ALA A 56 -19.48 -5.50 0.27
CA ALA A 56 -19.54 -6.14 1.58
C ALA A 56 -18.20 -6.06 2.32
N ALA A 57 -17.06 -6.16 1.61
CA ALA A 57 -15.73 -5.96 2.21
C ALA A 57 -15.55 -4.53 2.74
N LEU A 58 -15.97 -3.51 1.96
CA LEU A 58 -15.94 -2.12 2.40
C LEU A 58 -16.85 -1.87 3.61
N GLU A 59 -18.06 -2.42 3.62
CA GLU A 59 -18.99 -2.30 4.73
C GLU A 59 -18.45 -2.92 6.02
N ARG A 60 -17.82 -4.09 5.93
CA ARG A 60 -17.19 -4.74 7.08
C ARG A 60 -16.04 -3.91 7.65
N LEU A 61 -15.17 -3.36 6.79
CA LEU A 61 -14.06 -2.51 7.24
C LEU A 61 -14.57 -1.17 7.78
N ALA A 62 -15.62 -0.59 7.21
CA ALA A 62 -16.15 0.70 7.63
C ALA A 62 -16.70 0.72 9.06
N GLY A 63 -17.12 -0.44 9.59
CA GLY A 63 -17.54 -0.57 10.99
C GLY A 63 -16.38 -0.51 11.99
N ASP A 64 -15.17 -0.86 11.55
CA ASP A 64 -14.02 -1.11 12.43
C ASP A 64 -12.82 -0.22 12.14
N CYS A 65 -12.75 0.42 10.97
CA CYS A 65 -11.59 1.17 10.51
C CYS A 65 -11.87 2.67 10.42
N HIS A 66 -10.84 3.49 10.63
CA HIS A 66 -10.92 4.94 10.51
C HIS A 66 -10.69 5.44 9.07
N LEU A 67 -9.97 4.67 8.26
CA LEU A 67 -9.82 4.88 6.83
C LEU A 67 -9.59 3.53 6.13
N ILE A 68 -9.96 3.46 4.85
CA ILE A 68 -9.90 2.23 4.07
C ILE A 68 -9.13 2.51 2.77
N PHE A 69 -8.29 1.56 2.41
CA PHE A 69 -7.58 1.52 1.14
C PHE A 69 -8.19 0.44 0.26
N ALA A 70 -8.49 0.77 -0.99
CA ALA A 70 -9.05 -0.18 -1.94
C ALA A 70 -8.64 0.18 -3.36
N ARG A 71 -8.39 -0.81 -4.22
CA ARG A 71 -8.17 -0.54 -5.63
C ARG A 71 -9.41 0.08 -6.25
N ASP A 72 -9.23 1.15 -7.03
CA ASP A 72 -10.30 1.69 -7.85
C ASP A 72 -10.27 1.01 -9.23
N GLY A 73 -11.24 0.17 -9.50
CA GLY A 73 -11.32 -0.61 -10.74
C GLY A 73 -11.54 0.23 -12.03
N ARG A 74 -11.49 1.56 -11.95
CA ARG A 74 -11.78 2.47 -13.07
C ARG A 74 -10.63 3.37 -13.51
N ALA A 75 -9.52 3.41 -12.81
CA ALA A 75 -8.46 4.36 -13.12
C ALA A 75 -7.10 3.68 -13.28
N ARG A 76 -6.71 3.44 -14.52
CA ARG A 76 -5.29 3.50 -14.86
C ARG A 76 -4.89 4.99 -14.73
N GLY A 77 -4.25 5.34 -13.62
CA GLY A 77 -3.48 6.57 -13.50
C GLY A 77 -4.16 7.83 -12.95
N ARG A 78 -5.25 7.71 -12.20
CA ARG A 78 -5.72 8.81 -11.34
C ARG A 78 -6.25 8.25 -10.03
N ALA A 79 -5.64 8.64 -8.95
CA ALA A 79 -6.25 8.59 -7.65
C ALA A 79 -7.47 9.51 -7.67
N ASP A 80 -8.65 8.93 -7.66
CA ASP A 80 -9.94 9.65 -7.75
C ASP A 80 -10.36 10.24 -6.39
N GLY A 81 -9.42 10.73 -5.61
CA GLY A 81 -9.69 11.42 -4.36
C GLY A 81 -10.29 10.53 -3.25
N VAL A 82 -10.42 11.12 -2.09
CA VAL A 82 -11.05 10.48 -0.93
C VAL A 82 -12.56 10.33 -1.17
N ARG A 83 -13.04 9.08 -1.19
CA ARG A 83 -14.48 8.77 -1.24
C ARG A 83 -14.95 8.35 0.14
N TYR A 84 -16.20 8.70 0.47
CA TYR A 84 -16.83 8.27 1.71
C TYR A 84 -17.82 7.15 1.44
N HIS A 85 -17.78 6.10 2.24
CA HIS A 85 -18.80 5.08 2.18
C HIS A 85 -20.11 5.65 2.76
N SER A 86 -21.22 5.49 2.06
CA SER A 86 -22.48 6.19 2.31
C SER A 86 -23.07 5.98 3.71
N HIS A 87 -22.74 4.90 4.38
CA HIS A 87 -23.32 4.59 5.70
C HIS A 87 -22.45 4.98 6.89
N TYR A 88 -21.12 5.06 6.73
CA TYR A 88 -20.18 5.22 7.87
C TYR A 88 -19.29 6.46 7.78
N LEU A 89 -19.35 7.23 6.69
CA LEU A 89 -18.49 8.40 6.46
C LEU A 89 -16.97 8.10 6.61
N VAL A 90 -16.59 6.86 6.34
CA VAL A 90 -15.18 6.45 6.39
C VAL A 90 -14.50 6.79 5.06
N PRO A 91 -13.37 7.52 5.08
CA PRO A 91 -12.62 7.79 3.85
C PRO A 91 -12.18 6.51 3.18
N VAL A 92 -12.45 6.37 1.89
CA VAL A 92 -11.91 5.31 1.05
C VAL A 92 -10.92 5.93 0.08
N ILE A 93 -9.66 5.51 0.19
CA ILE A 93 -8.55 6.00 -0.62
C ILE A 93 -8.31 5.01 -1.75
N GLY A 94 -8.34 5.50 -2.99
CA GLY A 94 -8.06 4.69 -4.16
C GLY A 94 -6.60 4.25 -4.23
N LEU A 95 -6.38 2.97 -4.52
CA LEU A 95 -5.07 2.44 -4.88
C LEU A 95 -5.00 2.28 -6.38
N GLY A 96 -3.98 2.87 -7.00
CA GLY A 96 -3.67 2.69 -8.41
C GLY A 96 -3.03 1.33 -8.69
N ASP A 97 -2.20 1.26 -9.72
CA ASP A 97 -1.47 0.05 -10.09
C ASP A 97 -0.24 -0.13 -9.19
N THR A 98 -0.42 -0.87 -8.09
CA THR A 98 0.57 -1.06 -7.03
C THR A 98 1.52 -2.22 -7.29
N GLU A 99 1.28 -3.04 -8.32
CA GLU A 99 2.06 -4.26 -8.58
C GLU A 99 3.54 -3.98 -8.87
N ALA A 100 3.86 -2.80 -9.41
CA ALA A 100 5.23 -2.39 -9.71
C ALA A 100 5.99 -1.79 -8.52
N TRP A 101 5.30 -1.36 -7.46
CA TRP A 101 5.91 -0.67 -6.32
C TRP A 101 7.02 -1.47 -5.62
N PRO A 102 6.91 -2.80 -5.45
CA PRO A 102 8.00 -3.60 -4.90
C PRO A 102 9.31 -3.51 -5.69
N LEU A 103 9.28 -3.09 -6.95
CA LEU A 103 10.45 -2.93 -7.83
C LEU A 103 11.16 -1.57 -7.65
N ALA A 104 10.61 -0.66 -6.86
CA ALA A 104 11.17 0.68 -6.70
C ALA A 104 12.50 0.72 -5.93
N ASP A 105 12.82 -0.33 -5.18
CA ASP A 105 14.03 -0.43 -4.37
C ASP A 105 14.82 -1.70 -4.72
N PRO A 106 15.84 -1.63 -5.58
CA PRO A 106 16.68 -2.78 -5.90
C PRO A 106 17.42 -3.37 -4.70
N ALA A 107 17.69 -2.55 -3.66
CA ALA A 107 18.46 -3.01 -2.50
C ALA A 107 17.69 -4.05 -1.67
N VAL A 108 16.36 -3.95 -1.60
CA VAL A 108 15.56 -4.95 -0.87
C VAL A 108 15.64 -6.33 -1.53
N TRP A 109 15.73 -6.37 -2.87
CA TRP A 109 15.90 -7.62 -3.62
C TRP A 109 17.29 -8.20 -3.46
N ALA A 110 18.33 -7.35 -3.44
CA ALA A 110 19.70 -7.77 -3.12
C ALA A 110 19.77 -8.41 -1.74
N GLY A 111 19.12 -7.81 -0.75
CA GLY A 111 19.05 -8.36 0.61
C GLY A 111 18.39 -9.75 0.67
N LEU A 112 17.34 -9.96 -0.13
CA LEU A 112 16.68 -11.26 -0.25
C LEU A 112 17.53 -12.32 -0.94
N ALA A 113 18.23 -11.94 -2.02
CA ALA A 113 19.02 -12.84 -2.82
C ALA A 113 20.40 -13.12 -2.24
N GLY A 114 20.91 -12.23 -1.37
CA GLY A 114 22.28 -12.28 -0.83
C GLY A 114 23.32 -11.99 -1.91
N GLY A 115 23.04 -11.07 -2.82
CA GLY A 115 23.91 -10.72 -3.95
C GLY A 115 23.78 -9.27 -4.37
N ASP A 116 24.24 -8.95 -5.57
CA ASP A 116 24.16 -7.61 -6.14
C ASP A 116 22.70 -7.20 -6.42
N PRO A 117 22.36 -5.90 -6.30
CA PRO A 117 21.05 -5.42 -6.66
C PRO A 117 20.72 -5.72 -8.11
N PRO A 118 19.49 -6.17 -8.42
CA PRO A 118 19.07 -6.38 -9.79
C PRO A 118 19.02 -5.05 -10.57
N ALA A 119 19.28 -5.10 -11.86
CA ALA A 119 19.10 -3.95 -12.75
C ALA A 119 17.61 -3.69 -12.93
N LEU A 120 17.06 -2.72 -12.23
CA LEU A 120 15.68 -2.28 -12.31
C LEU A 120 15.59 -0.86 -12.83
N PRO A 121 14.46 -0.44 -13.43
CA PRO A 121 14.22 0.94 -13.79
C PRO A 121 14.32 1.87 -12.57
N ALA A 122 14.53 3.17 -12.82
CA ALA A 122 14.44 4.16 -11.74
C ALA A 122 13.05 4.13 -11.08
N PRO A 123 12.92 4.45 -9.79
CA PRO A 123 11.62 4.44 -9.09
C PRO A 123 10.52 5.21 -9.83
N ALA A 124 10.86 6.34 -10.45
CA ALA A 124 9.91 7.15 -11.23
C ALA A 124 9.35 6.45 -12.48
N ASP A 125 9.97 5.37 -12.92
CA ASP A 125 9.61 4.66 -14.15
C ASP A 125 9.05 3.25 -13.91
N VAL A 126 9.02 2.76 -12.66
CA VAL A 126 8.55 1.38 -12.37
C VAL A 126 7.09 1.15 -12.78
N GLU A 127 6.23 2.15 -12.68
CA GLU A 127 4.83 2.06 -13.09
C GLU A 127 4.63 1.98 -14.61
N ARG A 128 5.69 2.22 -15.39
CA ARG A 128 5.68 2.03 -16.86
C ARG A 128 6.01 0.62 -17.28
N ILE A 129 6.36 -0.26 -16.36
CA ILE A 129 6.64 -1.67 -16.64
C ILE A 129 5.34 -2.34 -17.10
N ALA A 130 5.33 -2.83 -18.33
CA ALA A 130 4.14 -3.43 -18.92
C ALA A 130 3.68 -4.72 -18.22
N TYR A 131 4.64 -5.49 -17.68
CA TYR A 131 4.39 -6.79 -17.03
C TYR A 131 5.14 -6.89 -15.68
N PRO A 132 4.72 -6.16 -14.64
CA PRO A 132 5.42 -6.13 -13.35
C PRO A 132 5.61 -7.51 -12.73
N ARG A 133 4.61 -8.38 -12.83
CA ARG A 133 4.66 -9.76 -12.29
C ARG A 133 5.78 -10.60 -12.90
N GLN A 134 6.07 -10.42 -14.19
CA GLN A 134 7.17 -11.15 -14.83
C GLN A 134 8.53 -10.66 -14.33
N VAL A 135 8.67 -9.35 -14.14
CA VAL A 135 9.89 -8.76 -13.57
C VAL A 135 10.07 -9.19 -12.12
N LEU A 136 9.01 -9.15 -11.31
CA LEU A 136 9.03 -9.65 -9.93
C LEU A 136 9.48 -11.12 -9.87
N ALA A 137 8.92 -11.97 -10.72
CA ALA A 137 9.33 -13.38 -10.80
C ALA A 137 10.78 -13.57 -11.24
N ALA A 138 11.31 -12.68 -12.08
CA ALA A 138 12.69 -12.74 -12.56
C ALA A 138 13.71 -12.31 -11.49
N VAL A 139 13.37 -11.34 -10.62
CA VAL A 139 14.26 -10.84 -9.56
C VAL A 139 14.14 -11.61 -8.25
N ALA A 140 13.04 -12.35 -8.07
CA ALA A 140 12.84 -13.16 -6.87
C ALA A 140 13.93 -14.24 -6.72
N PRO A 141 14.41 -14.50 -5.51
CA PRO A 141 15.40 -15.55 -5.28
C PRO A 141 14.89 -16.91 -5.76
N ARG A 142 15.65 -17.60 -6.62
CA ARG A 142 15.30 -18.92 -7.15
C ARG A 142 15.45 -20.02 -6.09
N ARG A 143 14.70 -19.96 -5.00
CA ARG A 143 14.71 -20.96 -3.93
C ARG A 143 13.44 -21.83 -3.88
N GLY A 144 12.71 -21.91 -4.99
CA GLY A 144 11.50 -22.73 -5.11
C GLY A 144 10.28 -22.22 -4.34
N ARG A 145 10.32 -20.98 -3.89
CA ARG A 145 9.19 -20.33 -3.24
C ARG A 145 8.44 -19.43 -4.21
N PRO A 146 7.10 -19.36 -4.13
CA PRO A 146 6.32 -18.37 -4.87
C PRO A 146 6.77 -16.94 -4.52
N VAL A 147 6.61 -16.00 -5.46
CA VAL A 147 6.94 -14.57 -5.21
C VAL A 147 6.13 -14.01 -4.03
N GLY A 148 4.91 -14.51 -3.83
CA GLY A 148 4.05 -14.14 -2.71
C GLY A 148 4.71 -14.26 -1.34
N ASP A 149 5.55 -15.27 -1.12
CA ASP A 149 6.25 -15.50 0.16
C ASP A 149 7.23 -14.39 0.52
N TYR A 150 7.61 -13.53 -0.44
CA TYR A 150 8.56 -12.44 -0.22
C TYR A 150 7.92 -11.09 0.02
N PHE A 151 6.64 -10.92 -0.29
CA PHE A 151 5.98 -9.61 -0.24
C PHE A 151 5.97 -8.98 1.15
N GLU A 152 5.76 -9.76 2.20
CA GLU A 152 5.82 -9.25 3.56
C GLU A 152 7.23 -8.77 3.92
N TYR A 153 8.25 -9.53 3.56
CA TYR A 153 9.65 -9.13 3.77
C TYR A 153 9.96 -7.83 3.02
N ILE A 154 9.56 -7.74 1.75
CA ILE A 154 9.76 -6.55 0.93
C ILE A 154 9.05 -5.36 1.56
N GLY A 155 7.77 -5.52 1.94
CA GLY A 155 7.00 -4.48 2.60
C GLY A 155 7.64 -3.97 3.90
N ARG A 156 8.29 -4.84 4.66
CA ARG A 156 9.00 -4.47 5.90
C ARG A 156 10.31 -3.73 5.66
N ASN A 157 11.02 -4.02 4.58
CA ASN A 157 12.40 -3.59 4.36
C ASN A 157 12.57 -2.57 3.24
N ILE A 158 11.58 -2.39 2.34
CA ILE A 158 11.66 -1.40 1.26
C ILE A 158 11.84 0.02 1.82
N ASP A 159 12.70 0.80 1.17
CA ASP A 159 12.90 2.20 1.52
C ASP A 159 11.69 3.03 1.10
N LEU A 160 11.00 3.63 2.08
CA LEU A 160 9.87 4.53 1.82
C LEU A 160 10.30 5.78 1.03
N ALA A 161 11.57 6.22 1.15
CA ALA A 161 12.09 7.31 0.33
C ALA A 161 12.26 6.90 -1.15
N ALA A 162 12.56 5.63 -1.42
CA ALA A 162 12.54 5.10 -2.78
C ALA A 162 11.10 5.05 -3.33
N LEU A 163 10.14 4.57 -2.54
CA LEU A 163 8.73 4.58 -2.90
C LEU A 163 8.18 5.99 -3.14
N ALA A 164 8.60 6.97 -2.36
CA ALA A 164 8.17 8.37 -2.52
C ALA A 164 8.56 8.99 -3.89
N ARG A 165 9.48 8.35 -4.64
CA ARG A 165 9.83 8.73 -6.00
C ARG A 165 8.96 8.07 -7.08
N VAL A 166 8.10 7.14 -6.70
CA VAL A 166 7.11 6.52 -7.59
C VAL A 166 5.89 7.46 -7.65
N PRO A 167 5.48 7.94 -8.83
CA PRO A 167 4.43 8.95 -8.94
C PRO A 167 3.11 8.55 -8.28
N GLY A 168 2.59 7.36 -8.56
CA GLY A 168 1.33 6.89 -7.98
C GLY A 168 1.42 6.69 -6.48
N TYR A 169 2.59 6.30 -5.95
CA TYR A 169 2.80 6.23 -4.49
C TYR A 169 2.79 7.63 -3.86
N ALA A 170 3.46 8.60 -4.48
CA ALA A 170 3.50 9.98 -3.99
C ALA A 170 2.09 10.60 -3.95
N ASP A 171 1.29 10.38 -5.00
CA ASP A 171 -0.11 10.82 -5.08
C ASP A 171 -0.95 10.16 -3.97
N TRP A 172 -0.80 8.85 -3.78
CA TRP A 172 -1.47 8.11 -2.72
C TRP A 172 -1.12 8.63 -1.31
N VAL A 173 0.15 8.96 -1.06
CA VAL A 173 0.59 9.56 0.22
C VAL A 173 -0.06 10.93 0.42
N ALA A 174 -0.14 11.75 -0.62
CA ALA A 174 -0.77 13.07 -0.55
C ALA A 174 -2.26 12.97 -0.21
N GLU A 175 -2.99 12.04 -0.83
CA GLU A 175 -4.41 11.80 -0.55
C GLU A 175 -4.62 11.25 0.85
N THR A 176 -3.78 10.30 1.29
CA THR A 176 -3.80 9.76 2.65
C THR A 176 -3.61 10.88 3.67
N ARG A 177 -2.66 11.79 3.44
CA ARG A 177 -2.43 12.96 4.30
C ARG A 177 -3.67 13.85 4.37
N ASN A 178 -4.34 14.10 3.25
CA ASN A 178 -5.56 14.90 3.21
C ASN A 178 -6.70 14.23 4.00
N ALA A 179 -6.86 12.92 3.86
CA ALA A 179 -7.83 12.16 4.65
C ALA A 179 -7.54 12.24 6.15
N LEU A 180 -6.27 12.08 6.57
CA LEU A 180 -5.86 12.19 7.98
C LEU A 180 -6.13 13.59 8.56
N LYS A 181 -5.95 14.67 7.77
CA LYS A 181 -6.35 16.02 8.16
C LYS A 181 -7.86 16.13 8.33
N GLY A 182 -8.64 15.59 7.39
CA GLY A 182 -10.11 15.55 7.49
C GLY A 182 -10.62 14.80 8.72
N LEU A 183 -9.87 13.80 9.18
CA LEU A 183 -10.16 13.03 10.38
C LEU A 183 -9.54 13.64 11.67
N ALA A 184 -8.89 14.79 11.56
CA ALA A 184 -8.18 15.48 12.64
C ALA A 184 -7.08 14.61 13.31
N TYR A 185 -6.36 13.81 12.53
CA TYR A 185 -5.14 13.13 12.96
C TYR A 185 -3.88 13.95 12.68
N LEU A 186 -3.97 14.91 11.75
CA LEU A 186 -2.90 15.86 11.40
C LEU A 186 -3.40 17.30 11.52
#